data_eab32c6c304fdbac4fef53ddc8ac371f
#
_entry.id   eab32c6c304fdbac4fef53ddc8ac371f
#
_cell.length_a   1.000
_cell.length_b   1.000
_cell.length_c   1.000
_cell.angle_alpha   90.00
_cell.angle_beta   90.00
_cell.angle_gamma   90.00
#
_symmetry.space_group_name_H-M   'P 1'
#
loop_
_entity.id
_entity.type
_entity.pdbx_description
1 polymer ?
#
loop_
_entity_poly.entity_id
_entity_poly.type
_entity_poly.pdbx_seq_one_letter_code
_entity_poly.pdbx_strand_id
1 'polypeptide(L)'
;AHRRESPNREVGAAPFDTGRRYDQAQHFQWNSGSRNEVEDTVCPQYSYERIRPMSQDANALKTQINDLEPRAGTAIYMGMKWGVAFLDPSMQSMVSSLSSAGIVDHEFNGRPSAYTDPDTLKTVILMTDGINSNSNRINSRYYQTRYNHQDHWARYNFQWYLNNYVNSRDRSNWDYQHMSTSTANSLLDNICDAAKEKGIVVWSIGFEVDSTGADIMQNCASSPAHFFRVEGVEITEAFRTIARQLNQLRLTQ
;
A
#
# COMPACT_ATOMS: atom_id res chain seq x y z
N ALA A 1 -0.27 13.45 3.71
CA ALA A 1 -0.70 13.99 2.41
C ALA A 1 -0.48 12.92 1.36
N HIS A 2 -1.53 12.33 0.83
CA HIS A 2 -1.44 11.33 -0.23
C HIS A 2 -1.59 12.01 -1.57
N ARG A 3 -0.65 11.72 -2.46
CA ARG A 3 -0.65 12.23 -3.82
C ARG A 3 -1.78 11.61 -4.63
N ARG A 4 -2.42 12.39 -5.49
CA ARG A 4 -3.26 11.84 -6.56
C ARG A 4 -2.39 10.94 -7.43
N GLU A 5 -2.66 9.65 -7.41
CA GLU A 5 -1.94 8.71 -8.25
C GLU A 5 -2.54 8.71 -9.65
N SER A 6 -1.68 8.92 -10.62
CA SER A 6 -2.00 8.53 -11.99
C SER A 6 -1.93 7.00 -12.07
N PRO A 7 -2.96 6.32 -12.58
CA PRO A 7 -2.95 4.88 -12.75
C PRO A 7 -1.76 4.38 -13.62
N ASN A 8 -1.24 5.22 -14.48
CA ASN A 8 -0.21 4.87 -15.47
C ASN A 8 1.21 5.25 -15.04
N ARG A 9 1.50 5.37 -13.75
CA ARG A 9 2.84 5.73 -13.30
C ARG A 9 3.73 4.51 -13.19
N GLU A 10 4.79 4.50 -13.99
CA GLU A 10 5.84 3.51 -13.94
C GLU A 10 6.53 3.46 -12.57
N VAL A 11 6.97 2.27 -12.19
CA VAL A 11 7.91 2.08 -11.08
C VAL A 11 9.19 2.85 -11.39
N GLY A 12 9.74 3.57 -10.43
CA GLY A 12 10.91 4.42 -10.63
C GLY A 12 10.58 5.86 -11.05
N ALA A 13 9.35 6.19 -11.46
CA ALA A 13 8.93 7.58 -11.46
C ALA A 13 8.95 8.10 -10.02
N ALA A 14 9.64 9.22 -9.77
CA ALA A 14 9.71 9.81 -8.45
C ALA A 14 8.32 9.77 -7.80
N PRO A 15 8.14 9.09 -6.65
CA PRO A 15 6.83 8.95 -6.02
C PRO A 15 6.26 10.32 -5.63
N PHE A 16 7.13 11.33 -5.62
CA PHE A 16 6.83 12.70 -5.28
C PHE A 16 7.24 13.64 -6.42
N ASP A 17 6.26 14.19 -7.12
CA ASP A 17 6.48 15.32 -8.00
C ASP A 17 6.52 16.58 -7.15
N THR A 18 7.67 17.08 -6.88
CA THR A 18 7.89 18.29 -6.07
C THR A 18 7.30 19.55 -6.71
N GLY A 19 6.94 19.51 -7.99
CA GLY A 19 6.29 20.62 -8.71
C GLY A 19 4.77 20.70 -8.50
N ARG A 20 4.15 19.68 -7.92
CA ARG A 20 2.72 19.69 -7.60
C ARG A 20 2.50 19.64 -6.09
N ARG A 21 1.54 20.42 -5.62
CA ARG A 21 1.04 20.28 -4.25
C ARG A 21 0.45 18.90 -4.08
N TYR A 22 0.74 18.27 -2.95
CA TYR A 22 0.14 17.00 -2.60
C TYR A 22 -1.37 17.20 -2.42
N ASP A 23 -2.17 16.57 -3.28
CA ASP A 23 -3.58 16.44 -3.03
C ASP A 23 -3.75 15.32 -1.99
N GLN A 24 -4.28 15.67 -0.85
CA GLN A 24 -4.68 14.68 0.15
C GLN A 24 -5.77 13.79 -0.44
N ALA A 25 -5.70 12.48 -0.22
CA ALA A 25 -6.81 11.60 -0.50
C ALA A 25 -8.05 12.06 0.26
N GLN A 26 -9.24 11.87 -0.31
CA GLN A 26 -10.48 12.22 0.35
C GLN A 26 -10.59 11.45 1.68
N HIS A 27 -10.85 12.18 2.75
CA HIS A 27 -11.05 11.61 4.08
C HIS A 27 -12.55 11.44 4.32
N PHE A 28 -13.02 10.19 4.31
CA PHE A 28 -14.40 9.85 4.57
C PHE A 28 -14.53 8.37 4.91
N GLN A 29 -15.63 8.01 5.56
CA GLN A 29 -15.96 6.61 5.81
C GLN A 29 -16.95 6.11 4.77
N TRP A 30 -16.61 4.98 4.15
CA TRP A 30 -17.40 4.41 3.06
C TRP A 30 -18.36 3.30 3.49
N ASN A 31 -18.13 2.62 4.60
CA ASN A 31 -18.92 1.45 4.94
C ASN A 31 -20.43 1.77 5.05
N SER A 32 -21.26 0.75 4.88
CA SER A 32 -22.73 0.83 4.92
C SER A 32 -23.21 1.09 6.34
N GLY A 33 -23.10 2.36 6.80
CA GLY A 33 -23.56 2.73 8.11
C GLY A 33 -25.07 2.85 8.21
N SER A 34 -25.70 2.00 8.98
CA SER A 34 -27.01 2.29 9.56
C SER A 34 -26.91 3.39 10.62
N ARG A 35 -25.71 3.68 11.09
CA ARG A 35 -25.35 4.67 12.11
C ARG A 35 -24.34 5.67 11.56
N ASN A 36 -24.30 6.84 12.18
CA ASN A 36 -23.30 7.86 11.87
C ASN A 36 -21.99 7.57 12.61
N GLU A 37 -21.31 6.52 12.21
CA GLU A 37 -20.00 6.12 12.76
C GLU A 37 -18.91 6.43 11.75
N VAL A 38 -17.80 7.02 12.21
CA VAL A 38 -16.65 7.41 11.39
C VAL A 38 -15.39 6.79 12.00
N GLU A 39 -15.27 5.47 11.89
CA GLU A 39 -14.18 4.68 12.46
C GLU A 39 -13.24 4.13 11.39
N ASP A 40 -13.80 3.71 10.24
CA ASP A 40 -13.06 3.12 9.12
C ASP A 40 -12.93 4.09 7.96
N THR A 41 -12.08 5.07 8.09
CA THR A 41 -11.89 6.08 7.06
C THR A 41 -10.91 5.64 5.97
N VAL A 42 -11.07 6.20 4.76
CA VAL A 42 -10.16 5.93 3.63
C VAL A 42 -8.72 6.38 3.92
N CYS A 43 -8.56 7.45 4.71
CA CYS A 43 -7.23 7.88 5.15
C CYS A 43 -6.86 7.23 6.47
N PRO A 44 -5.64 6.72 6.63
CA PRO A 44 -5.14 6.18 7.90
C PRO A 44 -5.28 7.20 9.03
N GLN A 45 -5.82 6.76 10.16
CA GLN A 45 -5.98 7.59 11.36
C GLN A 45 -4.93 7.25 12.43
N TYR A 46 -4.53 6.00 12.52
CA TYR A 46 -3.71 5.48 13.59
C TYR A 46 -2.23 5.42 13.21
N SER A 47 -1.36 5.53 14.19
CA SER A 47 0.09 5.52 13.96
C SER A 47 0.61 4.21 13.40
N TYR A 48 -0.03 3.08 13.75
CA TYR A 48 0.34 1.75 13.25
C TYR A 48 -0.01 1.54 11.78
N GLU A 49 -0.95 2.30 11.20
CA GLU A 49 -1.31 2.27 9.78
C GLU A 49 -0.32 3.01 8.88
N ARG A 50 0.63 3.75 9.49
CA ARG A 50 1.62 4.51 8.72
C ARG A 50 2.70 3.60 8.18
N ILE A 51 3.19 3.91 6.99
CA ILE A 51 4.38 3.28 6.47
C ILE A 51 5.53 3.55 7.43
N ARG A 52 6.18 2.48 7.92
CA ARG A 52 7.43 2.58 8.65
C ARG A 52 8.57 2.56 7.63
N PRO A 53 9.27 3.66 7.42
CA PRO A 53 10.44 3.65 6.57
C PRO A 53 11.56 2.85 7.27
N MET A 54 12.53 2.42 6.52
CA MET A 54 13.70 1.63 6.89
C MET A 54 14.04 1.61 8.38
N SER A 55 13.94 0.46 9.04
CA SER A 55 14.19 0.29 10.46
C SER A 55 14.86 -1.03 10.76
N GLN A 56 15.81 -1.03 11.70
CA GLN A 56 16.44 -2.22 12.28
C GLN A 56 15.83 -2.58 13.65
N ASP A 57 14.92 -1.77 14.17
CA ASP A 57 14.27 -2.04 15.46
C ASP A 57 13.20 -3.12 15.33
N ALA A 58 13.63 -4.36 15.59
CA ALA A 58 12.75 -5.53 15.54
C ALA A 58 11.59 -5.46 16.55
N ASN A 59 11.77 -4.78 17.70
CA ASN A 59 10.70 -4.66 18.69
C ASN A 59 9.64 -3.67 18.23
N ALA A 60 10.05 -2.53 17.70
CA ALA A 60 9.13 -1.56 17.13
C ALA A 60 8.36 -2.12 15.92
N LEU A 61 9.01 -2.93 15.08
CA LEU A 61 8.35 -3.64 13.96
C LEU A 61 7.32 -4.65 14.46
N LYS A 62 7.66 -5.48 15.46
CA LYS A 62 6.73 -6.45 16.08
C LYS A 62 5.55 -5.76 16.73
N THR A 63 5.78 -4.67 17.46
CA THR A 63 4.69 -3.88 18.07
C THR A 63 3.75 -3.37 16.99
N GLN A 64 4.27 -2.75 15.94
CA GLN A 64 3.42 -2.25 14.85
C GLN A 64 2.62 -3.36 14.18
N ILE A 65 3.23 -4.53 13.92
CA ILE A 65 2.53 -5.69 13.34
C ILE A 65 1.40 -6.18 14.25
N ASN A 66 1.65 -6.25 15.56
CA ASN A 66 0.64 -6.68 16.53
C ASN A 66 -0.51 -5.69 16.68
N ASP A 67 -0.26 -4.40 16.41
CA ASP A 67 -1.26 -3.34 16.49
C ASP A 67 -2.08 -3.21 15.20
N LEU A 68 -1.69 -3.90 14.09
CA LEU A 68 -2.44 -3.84 12.84
C LEU A 68 -3.85 -4.41 13.02
N GLU A 69 -4.82 -3.62 12.63
CA GLU A 69 -6.23 -4.00 12.58
C GLU A 69 -6.76 -3.89 11.14
N PRO A 70 -7.51 -4.88 10.65
CA PRO A 70 -8.11 -4.81 9.32
C PRO A 70 -9.16 -3.72 9.27
N ARG A 71 -9.00 -2.78 8.33
CA ARG A 71 -9.91 -1.65 8.14
C ARG A 71 -10.09 -1.34 6.66
N ALA A 72 -11.26 -0.81 6.30
CA ALA A 72 -11.59 -0.38 4.94
C ALA A 72 -11.37 -1.48 3.88
N GLY A 73 -11.11 -1.10 2.62
CA GLY A 73 -10.93 -2.05 1.51
C GLY A 73 -9.46 -2.35 1.21
N THR A 74 -9.22 -3.45 0.52
CA THR A 74 -7.88 -3.93 0.17
C THR A 74 -7.34 -3.26 -1.09
N ALA A 75 -6.09 -2.79 -1.04
CA ALA A 75 -5.37 -2.17 -2.15
C ALA A 75 -3.94 -2.73 -2.27
N ILE A 76 -3.83 -3.99 -2.71
CA ILE A 76 -2.54 -4.72 -2.82
C ILE A 76 -1.55 -3.93 -3.68
N TYR A 77 -2.01 -3.36 -4.80
CA TYR A 77 -1.18 -2.56 -5.70
C TYR A 77 -0.54 -1.34 -5.00
N MET A 78 -1.21 -0.76 -4.01
CA MET A 78 -0.66 0.36 -3.23
C MET A 78 0.46 -0.09 -2.30
N GLY A 79 0.27 -1.23 -1.63
CA GLY A 79 1.32 -1.85 -0.80
C GLY A 79 2.56 -2.16 -1.64
N MET A 80 2.38 -2.83 -2.78
CA MET A 80 3.47 -3.15 -3.70
C MET A 80 4.17 -1.90 -4.23
N LYS A 81 3.41 -0.88 -4.64
CA LYS A 81 3.98 0.38 -5.14
C LYS A 81 4.89 1.06 -4.12
N TRP A 82 4.46 1.15 -2.87
CA TRP A 82 5.29 1.76 -1.82
C TRP A 82 6.48 0.87 -1.45
N GLY A 83 6.30 -0.45 -1.38
CA GLY A 83 7.40 -1.39 -1.14
C GLY A 83 8.52 -1.23 -2.18
N VAL A 84 8.17 -1.20 -3.47
CA VAL A 84 9.13 -1.01 -4.56
C VAL A 84 9.70 0.41 -4.56
N ALA A 85 8.89 1.44 -4.28
CA ALA A 85 9.38 2.81 -4.21
C ALA A 85 10.51 2.99 -3.17
N PHE A 86 10.40 2.34 -2.01
CA PHE A 86 11.47 2.37 -0.99
C PHE A 86 12.75 1.60 -1.41
N LEU A 87 12.73 0.85 -2.49
CA LEU A 87 13.90 0.21 -3.09
C LEU A 87 14.48 0.98 -4.27
N ASP A 88 13.78 2.04 -4.74
CA ASP A 88 14.22 2.87 -5.86
C ASP A 88 15.32 3.84 -5.41
N PRO A 89 16.46 3.93 -6.13
CA PRO A 89 17.56 4.84 -5.78
C PRO A 89 17.14 6.32 -5.71
N SER A 90 16.06 6.71 -6.38
CA SER A 90 15.54 8.09 -6.31
C SER A 90 15.04 8.49 -4.91
N MET A 91 14.83 7.50 -4.03
CA MET A 91 14.42 7.73 -2.65
C MET A 91 15.58 8.07 -1.70
N GLN A 92 16.85 7.98 -2.15
CA GLN A 92 18.02 8.24 -1.29
C GLN A 92 17.97 9.58 -0.58
N SER A 93 17.63 10.63 -1.30
CA SER A 93 17.58 11.99 -0.71
C SER A 93 16.52 12.10 0.38
N MET A 94 15.39 11.44 0.20
CA MET A 94 14.33 11.41 1.21
C MET A 94 14.76 10.58 2.42
N VAL A 95 15.35 9.41 2.21
CA VAL A 95 15.87 8.55 3.30
C VAL A 95 16.95 9.28 4.09
N SER A 96 17.89 9.98 3.42
CA SER A 96 18.91 10.78 4.07
C SER A 96 18.31 11.93 4.90
N SER A 97 17.27 12.57 4.39
CA SER A 97 16.56 13.63 5.13
C SER A 97 15.85 13.06 6.36
N LEU A 98 15.21 11.90 6.24
CA LEU A 98 14.56 11.22 7.37
C LEU A 98 15.58 10.73 8.39
N SER A 99 16.74 10.25 7.96
CA SER A 99 17.85 9.87 8.84
C SER A 99 18.40 11.07 9.60
N SER A 100 18.60 12.21 8.92
CA SER A 100 19.03 13.45 9.56
C SER A 100 18.02 13.98 10.58
N ALA A 101 16.73 13.69 10.38
CA ALA A 101 15.65 14.02 11.31
C ALA A 101 15.48 13.00 12.44
N GLY A 102 16.27 11.93 12.50
CA GLY A 102 16.18 10.87 13.50
C GLY A 102 14.94 9.95 13.35
N ILE A 103 14.30 9.95 12.18
CA ILE A 103 13.10 9.12 11.88
C ILE A 103 13.51 7.76 11.32
N VAL A 104 14.62 7.71 10.62
CA VAL A 104 15.23 6.50 10.05
C VAL A 104 16.61 6.31 10.67
N ASP A 105 16.97 5.05 10.95
CA ASP A 105 18.28 4.72 11.52
C ASP A 105 19.40 5.21 10.61
N HIS A 106 20.48 5.74 11.18
CA HIS A 106 21.61 6.33 10.47
C HIS A 106 22.28 5.34 9.48
N GLU A 107 22.24 4.07 9.76
CA GLU A 107 22.73 2.96 8.94
C GLU A 107 22.13 2.94 7.51
N PHE A 108 20.94 3.51 7.35
CA PHE A 108 20.29 3.61 6.05
C PHE A 108 20.62 4.88 5.27
N ASN A 109 21.52 5.72 5.78
CA ASN A 109 21.96 6.88 5.03
C ASN A 109 22.66 6.45 3.73
N GLY A 110 22.25 7.06 2.59
CA GLY A 110 22.72 6.63 1.27
C GLY A 110 22.00 5.41 0.69
N ARG A 111 20.98 4.89 1.36
CA ARG A 111 20.12 3.83 0.83
C ARG A 111 18.82 4.41 0.26
N PRO A 112 18.16 3.69 -0.66
CA PRO A 112 18.54 2.42 -1.31
C PRO A 112 19.68 2.59 -2.31
N SER A 113 20.52 1.56 -2.45
CA SER A 113 21.64 1.52 -3.41
C SER A 113 21.16 1.58 -4.87
N ALA A 114 22.06 1.80 -5.82
CA ALA A 114 21.77 1.67 -7.24
C ALA A 114 21.26 0.25 -7.59
N TYR A 115 20.52 0.10 -8.66
CA TYR A 115 20.08 -1.22 -9.14
C TYR A 115 21.24 -2.09 -9.64
N THR A 116 22.34 -1.45 -10.03
CA THR A 116 23.56 -2.10 -10.52
C THR A 116 24.59 -2.37 -9.43
N ASP A 117 24.27 -2.08 -8.17
CA ASP A 117 25.16 -2.33 -7.03
C ASP A 117 25.28 -3.86 -6.81
N PRO A 118 26.45 -4.47 -7.03
CA PRO A 118 26.61 -5.91 -6.95
C PRO A 118 26.54 -6.44 -5.51
N ASP A 119 26.79 -5.58 -4.52
CA ASP A 119 26.80 -5.94 -3.11
C ASP A 119 25.43 -5.83 -2.45
N THR A 120 24.38 -5.52 -3.24
CA THR A 120 23.04 -5.27 -2.70
C THR A 120 21.97 -6.09 -3.42
N LEU A 121 21.35 -7.03 -2.71
CA LEU A 121 20.14 -7.70 -3.15
C LEU A 121 18.90 -6.91 -2.70
N LYS A 122 18.08 -6.52 -3.65
CA LYS A 122 16.79 -5.86 -3.39
C LYS A 122 15.67 -6.89 -3.42
N THR A 123 14.87 -6.91 -2.36
CA THR A 123 13.80 -7.89 -2.19
C THR A 123 12.54 -7.24 -1.66
N VAL A 124 11.40 -7.66 -2.20
CA VAL A 124 10.06 -7.33 -1.68
C VAL A 124 9.38 -8.62 -1.24
N ILE A 125 8.76 -8.60 -0.08
CA ILE A 125 7.84 -9.64 0.38
C ILE A 125 6.45 -9.01 0.41
N LEU A 126 5.61 -9.42 -0.53
CA LEU A 126 4.22 -8.97 -0.62
C LEU A 126 3.30 -10.01 -0.02
N MET A 127 2.44 -9.62 0.92
CA MET A 127 1.46 -10.52 1.53
C MET A 127 0.07 -9.90 1.46
N THR A 128 -0.93 -10.76 1.24
CA THR A 128 -2.35 -10.40 1.33
C THR A 128 -3.17 -11.59 1.80
N ASP A 129 -4.30 -11.31 2.44
CA ASP A 129 -5.36 -12.26 2.81
C ASP A 129 -6.61 -12.13 1.92
N GLY A 130 -6.53 -11.37 0.84
CA GLY A 130 -7.68 -11.13 -0.04
C GLY A 130 -7.31 -10.70 -1.45
N ILE A 131 -8.25 -10.04 -2.09
CA ILE A 131 -8.13 -9.49 -3.45
C ILE A 131 -8.26 -7.95 -3.40
N ASN A 132 -7.79 -7.27 -4.45
CA ASN A 132 -8.02 -5.83 -4.58
C ASN A 132 -9.51 -5.51 -4.57
N SER A 133 -9.90 -4.53 -3.77
CA SER A 133 -11.29 -4.04 -3.68
C SER A 133 -11.53 -2.88 -4.65
N ASN A 134 -12.78 -2.73 -5.09
CA ASN A 134 -13.22 -1.49 -5.74
C ASN A 134 -13.05 -0.33 -4.76
N SER A 135 -12.65 0.83 -5.28
CA SER A 135 -12.53 2.04 -4.48
C SER A 135 -13.35 3.16 -5.09
N ASN A 136 -14.17 3.79 -4.28
CA ASN A 136 -15.00 4.92 -4.68
C ASN A 136 -14.44 6.24 -4.11
N ARG A 137 -14.88 7.35 -4.70
CA ARG A 137 -14.58 8.71 -4.23
C ARG A 137 -15.85 9.52 -4.24
N ILE A 138 -15.96 10.44 -3.30
CA ILE A 138 -17.01 11.45 -3.31
C ILE A 138 -16.77 12.37 -4.52
N ASN A 139 -17.83 12.66 -5.27
CA ASN A 139 -17.74 13.57 -6.41
C ASN A 139 -17.18 14.93 -5.97
N SER A 140 -16.27 15.51 -6.75
CA SER A 140 -15.59 16.77 -6.43
C SER A 140 -16.54 17.93 -6.15
N ARG A 141 -17.79 17.87 -6.64
CA ARG A 141 -18.84 18.84 -6.31
C ARG A 141 -19.19 18.82 -4.82
N TYR A 142 -19.08 17.68 -4.17
CA TYR A 142 -19.46 17.46 -2.77
C TYR A 142 -18.24 17.23 -1.85
N TYR A 143 -17.03 17.27 -2.42
CA TYR A 143 -15.78 17.18 -1.67
C TYR A 143 -14.77 18.23 -2.17
N GLN A 144 -14.82 19.41 -1.59
CA GLN A 144 -13.90 20.51 -1.91
C GLN A 144 -13.23 21.02 -0.62
N THR A 145 -11.93 20.92 -0.55
CA THR A 145 -11.13 21.32 0.63
C THR A 145 -11.32 22.80 0.99
N ARG A 146 -11.52 23.67 -0.01
CA ARG A 146 -11.81 25.11 0.21
C ARG A 146 -13.08 25.39 1.00
N TYR A 147 -14.01 24.44 1.10
CA TYR A 147 -15.29 24.58 1.83
C TYR A 147 -15.33 23.78 3.13
N ASN A 148 -14.16 23.34 3.64
CA ASN A 148 -14.05 22.50 4.84
C ASN A 148 -14.87 21.19 4.75
N HIS A 149 -15.03 20.64 3.54
CA HIS A 149 -15.72 19.37 3.37
C HIS A 149 -14.96 18.21 4.03
N GLN A 150 -13.66 18.35 4.30
CA GLN A 150 -12.90 17.41 5.12
C GLN A 150 -13.50 17.31 6.52
N ASP A 151 -13.77 18.44 7.17
CA ASP A 151 -14.37 18.46 8.51
C ASP A 151 -15.79 17.91 8.50
N HIS A 152 -16.53 18.17 7.42
CA HIS A 152 -17.86 17.61 7.25
C HIS A 152 -17.82 16.08 7.20
N TRP A 153 -16.99 15.52 6.31
CA TRP A 153 -16.90 14.07 6.14
C TRP A 153 -16.10 13.36 7.25
N ALA A 154 -15.38 14.07 8.09
CA ALA A 154 -14.84 13.56 9.34
C ALA A 154 -15.91 13.38 10.45
N ARG A 155 -17.07 13.99 10.29
CA ARG A 155 -18.20 13.93 11.27
C ARG A 155 -19.35 13.04 10.81
N TYR A 156 -19.46 12.79 9.52
CA TYR A 156 -20.56 12.07 8.94
C TYR A 156 -20.08 10.87 8.15
N ASN A 157 -20.65 9.71 8.50
CA ASN A 157 -20.52 8.53 7.64
C ASN A 157 -21.21 8.84 6.30
N PHE A 158 -20.51 8.60 5.19
CA PHE A 158 -20.96 8.99 3.86
C PHE A 158 -22.29 8.32 3.49
N GLN A 159 -22.41 7.00 3.65
CA GLN A 159 -23.61 6.27 3.29
C GLN A 159 -24.78 6.63 4.21
N TRP A 160 -24.53 6.79 5.51
CA TRP A 160 -25.54 7.24 6.44
C TRP A 160 -26.06 8.63 6.07
N TYR A 161 -25.15 9.57 5.71
CA TYR A 161 -25.54 10.91 5.28
C TYR A 161 -26.42 10.87 4.03
N LEU A 162 -26.03 10.09 3.00
CA LEU A 162 -26.83 9.93 1.79
C LEU A 162 -28.24 9.40 2.12
N ASN A 163 -28.33 8.45 3.03
CA ASN A 163 -29.62 7.84 3.39
C ASN A 163 -30.54 8.78 4.17
N ASN A 164 -30.00 9.71 4.93
CA ASN A 164 -30.80 10.57 5.81
C ASN A 164 -31.03 11.96 5.24
N TYR A 165 -30.15 12.48 4.39
CA TYR A 165 -30.20 13.87 3.93
C TYR A 165 -30.28 14.05 2.42
N VAL A 166 -30.11 13.00 1.63
CA VAL A 166 -30.10 13.08 0.17
C VAL A 166 -31.27 12.29 -0.41
N ASN A 167 -32.02 12.93 -1.34
CA ASN A 167 -33.10 12.25 -2.06
C ASN A 167 -32.54 11.02 -2.78
N SER A 168 -33.25 9.89 -2.69
CA SER A 168 -32.82 8.62 -3.27
C SER A 168 -32.45 8.68 -4.77
N ARG A 169 -33.15 9.54 -5.53
CA ARG A 169 -32.91 9.76 -6.95
C ARG A 169 -31.59 10.45 -7.26
N ASP A 170 -31.04 11.19 -6.29
CA ASP A 170 -29.83 12.02 -6.47
C ASP A 170 -28.58 11.36 -5.91
N ARG A 171 -28.71 10.29 -5.11
CA ARG A 171 -27.60 9.65 -4.39
C ARG A 171 -26.50 9.15 -5.31
N SER A 172 -26.89 8.58 -6.47
CA SER A 172 -25.93 8.07 -7.46
C SER A 172 -25.01 9.14 -8.08
N ASN A 173 -25.32 10.42 -7.87
CA ASN A 173 -24.49 11.53 -8.34
C ASN A 173 -23.42 11.97 -7.32
N TRP A 174 -23.45 11.42 -6.10
CA TRP A 174 -22.60 11.88 -5.01
C TRP A 174 -21.23 11.24 -4.98
N ASP A 175 -21.09 10.06 -5.57
CA ASP A 175 -19.84 9.33 -5.64
C ASP A 175 -19.61 8.75 -7.03
N TYR A 176 -18.41 8.27 -7.24
CA TYR A 176 -18.01 7.54 -8.46
C TYR A 176 -16.98 6.48 -8.13
N GLN A 177 -16.96 5.42 -8.90
CA GLN A 177 -15.92 4.41 -8.83
C GLN A 177 -14.60 5.01 -9.34
N HIS A 178 -13.65 5.20 -8.42
CA HIS A 178 -12.32 5.74 -8.70
C HIS A 178 -11.37 4.65 -9.22
N MET A 179 -11.47 3.45 -8.66
CA MET A 179 -10.65 2.31 -8.99
C MET A 179 -11.51 1.04 -9.03
N SER A 180 -11.46 0.30 -10.12
CA SER A 180 -12.05 -1.04 -10.19
C SER A 180 -11.05 -2.10 -9.73
N THR A 181 -11.52 -3.24 -9.26
CA THR A 181 -10.70 -4.42 -8.97
C THR A 181 -9.83 -4.81 -10.17
N SER A 182 -10.40 -4.83 -11.38
CA SER A 182 -9.66 -5.16 -12.61
C SER A 182 -8.53 -4.17 -12.88
N THR A 183 -8.78 -2.87 -12.74
CA THR A 183 -7.74 -1.84 -12.90
C THR A 183 -6.67 -1.97 -11.83
N ALA A 184 -7.05 -2.24 -10.58
CA ALA A 184 -6.12 -2.43 -9.47
C ALA A 184 -5.22 -3.66 -9.68
N ASN A 185 -5.78 -4.76 -10.20
CA ASN A 185 -5.01 -5.96 -10.56
C ASN A 185 -4.02 -5.68 -11.68
N SER A 186 -4.44 -5.00 -12.76
CA SER A 186 -3.53 -4.61 -13.85
C SER A 186 -2.41 -3.69 -13.38
N LEU A 187 -2.70 -2.78 -12.45
CA LEU A 187 -1.66 -1.94 -11.83
C LEU A 187 -0.68 -2.75 -11.00
N LEU A 188 -1.17 -3.73 -10.26
CA LEU A 188 -0.31 -4.64 -9.48
C LEU A 188 0.62 -5.42 -10.40
N ASP A 189 0.09 -6.03 -11.46
CA ASP A 189 0.89 -6.78 -12.45
C ASP A 189 1.98 -5.90 -13.05
N ASN A 190 1.64 -4.70 -13.50
CA ASN A 190 2.60 -3.76 -14.08
C ASN A 190 3.70 -3.35 -13.07
N ILE A 191 3.36 -3.16 -11.79
CA ILE A 191 4.34 -2.81 -10.76
C ILE A 191 5.26 -4.01 -10.48
N CYS A 192 4.70 -5.22 -10.41
CA CYS A 192 5.47 -6.45 -10.19
C CYS A 192 6.44 -6.71 -11.34
N ASP A 193 5.99 -6.55 -12.59
CA ASP A 193 6.83 -6.73 -13.77
C ASP A 193 7.97 -5.70 -13.82
N ALA A 194 7.65 -4.42 -13.60
CA ALA A 194 8.66 -3.38 -13.55
C ALA A 194 9.67 -3.59 -12.40
N ALA A 195 9.26 -4.13 -11.27
CA ALA A 195 10.16 -4.49 -10.18
C ALA A 195 11.11 -5.63 -10.58
N LYS A 196 10.58 -6.69 -11.20
CA LYS A 196 11.35 -7.83 -11.73
C LYS A 196 12.36 -7.38 -12.80
N GLU A 197 11.96 -6.50 -13.73
CA GLU A 197 12.84 -5.91 -14.75
C GLU A 197 14.03 -5.12 -14.14
N LYS A 198 13.86 -4.55 -12.96
CA LYS A 198 14.93 -3.87 -12.20
C LYS A 198 15.78 -4.83 -11.36
N GLY A 199 15.57 -6.14 -11.47
CA GLY A 199 16.29 -7.14 -10.69
C GLY A 199 15.84 -7.24 -9.22
N ILE A 200 14.68 -6.67 -8.88
CA ILE A 200 14.12 -6.83 -7.54
C ILE A 200 13.49 -8.22 -7.44
N VAL A 201 13.89 -8.99 -6.42
CA VAL A 201 13.28 -10.29 -6.14
C VAL A 201 11.96 -10.07 -5.41
N VAL A 202 10.86 -10.54 -6.00
CA VAL A 202 9.51 -10.44 -5.43
C VAL A 202 9.08 -11.80 -4.90
N TRP A 203 8.91 -11.88 -3.59
CA TRP A 203 8.23 -12.96 -2.90
C TRP A 203 6.79 -12.58 -2.68
N SER A 204 5.87 -13.49 -2.89
CA SER A 204 4.46 -13.26 -2.64
C SER A 204 3.87 -14.35 -1.77
N ILE A 205 3.01 -13.95 -0.83
CA ILE A 205 2.31 -14.84 0.10
C ILE A 205 0.81 -14.55 0.00
N GLY A 206 0.04 -15.52 -0.48
CA GLY A 206 -1.42 -15.50 -0.42
C GLY A 206 -1.88 -16.28 0.81
N PHE A 207 -2.31 -15.57 1.85
CA PHE A 207 -2.77 -16.15 3.09
C PHE A 207 -4.29 -16.33 3.05
N GLU A 208 -4.76 -17.57 3.12
CA GLU A 208 -6.20 -17.91 3.06
C GLU A 208 -6.95 -17.31 1.86
N VAL A 209 -6.23 -17.03 0.76
CA VAL A 209 -6.81 -16.45 -0.46
C VAL A 209 -7.57 -17.49 -1.28
N ASP A 210 -8.60 -17.05 -1.98
CA ASP A 210 -9.28 -17.86 -2.99
C ASP A 210 -8.38 -18.11 -4.23
N SER A 211 -8.87 -18.82 -5.23
CA SER A 211 -8.11 -19.09 -6.46
C SER A 211 -7.75 -17.82 -7.21
N THR A 212 -8.62 -16.82 -7.24
CA THR A 212 -8.37 -15.55 -7.91
C THR A 212 -7.25 -14.77 -7.22
N GLY A 213 -7.29 -14.70 -5.90
CA GLY A 213 -6.22 -14.09 -5.10
C GLY A 213 -4.89 -14.81 -5.25
N ALA A 214 -4.92 -16.16 -5.28
CA ALA A 214 -3.74 -16.96 -5.51
C ALA A 214 -3.10 -16.68 -6.87
N ASP A 215 -3.89 -16.63 -7.95
CA ASP A 215 -3.39 -16.34 -9.31
C ASP A 215 -2.75 -14.95 -9.39
N ILE A 216 -3.39 -13.94 -8.80
CA ILE A 216 -2.86 -12.57 -8.75
C ILE A 216 -1.51 -12.54 -8.03
N MET A 217 -1.40 -13.20 -6.89
CA MET A 217 -0.18 -13.22 -6.11
C MET A 217 0.93 -14.05 -6.77
N GLN A 218 0.59 -15.15 -7.43
CA GLN A 218 1.52 -15.98 -8.18
C GLN A 218 2.12 -15.22 -9.37
N ASN A 219 1.32 -14.45 -10.11
CA ASN A 219 1.79 -13.63 -11.23
C ASN A 219 2.77 -12.53 -10.79
N CYS A 220 2.57 -11.97 -9.58
CA CYS A 220 3.46 -10.97 -9.01
C CYS A 220 4.83 -11.55 -8.60
N ALA A 221 4.91 -12.80 -8.20
CA ALA A 221 6.16 -13.43 -7.77
C ALA A 221 7.23 -13.46 -8.87
N SER A 222 8.51 -13.44 -8.48
CA SER A 222 9.64 -13.54 -9.42
C SER A 222 9.73 -14.88 -10.13
N SER A 223 9.23 -15.96 -9.51
CA SER A 223 9.05 -17.28 -10.10
C SER A 223 8.04 -18.07 -9.27
N PRO A 224 7.56 -19.25 -9.76
CA PRO A 224 6.69 -20.10 -8.96
C PRO A 224 7.27 -20.52 -7.60
N ALA A 225 8.61 -20.60 -7.49
CA ALA A 225 9.28 -20.91 -6.22
C ALA A 225 9.27 -19.74 -5.22
N HIS A 226 8.91 -18.54 -5.66
CA HIS A 226 8.79 -17.35 -4.82
C HIS A 226 7.35 -17.05 -4.41
N PHE A 227 6.41 -17.94 -4.72
CA PHE A 227 5.01 -17.82 -4.32
C PHE A 227 4.64 -18.87 -3.28
N PHE A 228 3.97 -18.44 -2.23
CA PHE A 228 3.40 -19.30 -1.19
C PHE A 228 1.90 -19.05 -1.08
N ARG A 229 1.11 -20.11 -1.26
CA ARG A 229 -0.29 -20.14 -0.85
C ARG A 229 -0.37 -20.91 0.46
N VAL A 230 -0.77 -20.25 1.53
CA VAL A 230 -0.69 -20.80 2.89
C VAL A 230 -1.98 -20.55 3.68
N GLU A 231 -2.24 -21.43 4.63
CA GLU A 231 -3.37 -21.36 5.52
C GLU A 231 -2.90 -21.47 6.99
N GLY A 232 -3.60 -20.80 7.91
CA GLY A 232 -3.35 -20.88 9.34
C GLY A 232 -1.88 -20.74 9.73
N VAL A 233 -1.32 -21.74 10.40
CA VAL A 233 0.06 -21.73 10.94
C VAL A 233 1.16 -21.85 9.89
N GLU A 234 0.83 -22.25 8.66
CA GLU A 234 1.78 -22.45 7.56
C GLU A 234 2.49 -21.13 7.16
N ILE A 235 1.86 -19.99 7.44
CA ILE A 235 2.45 -18.67 7.21
C ILE A 235 3.82 -18.53 7.88
N THR A 236 3.99 -19.12 9.06
CA THR A 236 5.28 -19.10 9.78
C THR A 236 6.36 -19.82 9.00
N GLU A 237 6.04 -20.94 8.37
CA GLU A 237 7.03 -21.71 7.59
C GLU A 237 7.36 -21.03 6.25
N ALA A 238 6.40 -20.34 5.64
CA ALA A 238 6.66 -19.51 4.46
C ALA A 238 7.71 -18.43 4.77
N PHE A 239 7.52 -17.65 5.85
CA PHE A 239 8.49 -16.64 6.26
C PHE A 239 9.84 -17.23 6.64
N ARG A 240 9.89 -18.39 7.32
CA ARG A 240 11.14 -19.08 7.64
C ARG A 240 11.89 -19.52 6.38
N THR A 241 11.17 -20.01 5.39
CA THR A 241 11.74 -20.43 4.11
C THR A 241 12.34 -19.26 3.36
N ILE A 242 11.62 -18.16 3.27
CA ILE A 242 12.11 -16.92 2.66
C ILE A 242 13.37 -16.44 3.40
N ALA A 243 13.35 -16.38 4.71
CA ALA A 243 14.50 -15.94 5.51
C ALA A 243 15.74 -16.83 5.30
N ARG A 244 15.57 -18.15 5.22
CA ARG A 244 16.69 -19.09 4.93
C ARG A 244 17.27 -18.83 3.54
N GLN A 245 16.43 -18.64 2.52
CA GLN A 245 16.89 -18.41 1.15
C GLN A 245 17.61 -17.06 1.02
N LEU A 246 17.10 -15.99 1.64
CA LEU A 246 17.76 -14.69 1.67
C LEU A 246 19.14 -14.76 2.35
N ASN A 247 19.26 -15.52 3.44
CA ASN A 247 20.54 -15.71 4.12
C ASN A 247 21.53 -16.53 3.27
N GLN A 248 21.06 -17.54 2.53
CA GLN A 248 21.92 -18.32 1.62
C GLN A 248 22.44 -17.46 0.48
N LEU A 249 21.62 -16.64 -0.15
CA LEU A 249 22.04 -15.71 -1.20
C LEU A 249 23.08 -14.71 -0.72
N ARG A 250 22.97 -14.24 0.53
CA ARG A 250 23.96 -13.34 1.14
C ARG A 250 25.35 -13.98 1.37
N LEU A 251 25.40 -15.29 1.55
CA LEU A 251 26.66 -16.02 1.80
C LEU A 251 27.38 -16.40 0.50
N THR A 252 26.74 -16.30 -0.65
CA THR A 252 27.28 -16.69 -1.97
C THR A 252 27.71 -15.49 -2.81
N GLN A 253 27.51 -14.28 -2.35
CA GLN A 253 28.05 -13.04 -2.89
C GLN A 253 29.30 -12.61 -2.12
#